data_1c5c3648deb4742d0c4b28e87352a7ec
#
_entry.id   1c5c3648deb4742d0c4b28e87352a7ec
#
_cell.length_a   1.000
_cell.length_b   1.000
_cell.length_c   1.000
_cell.angle_alpha   90.00
_cell.angle_beta   90.00
_cell.angle_gamma   90.00
#
_symmetry.space_group_name_H-M   'P 1'
#
loop_
_entity.id
_entity.type
_entity.pdbx_description
1 polymer ?
#
loop_
_entity_poly.entity_id
_entity_poly.type
_entity_poly.pdbx_seq_one_letter_code
_entity_poly.pdbx_strand_id
1 'polypeptide(L)'
;MNEVDLKAIEQKAYRESTQDGLTEIFLGILLVGMGAFFAIKVSFVFIVLFALFAPRLLERFKRKHTYPRMGFVKLHEDPPKKTWLGIFSYMLLVIVVMIVALFIMFSGISADLWYRWTPTFMGAMLTGGLIYLAGKTADPRYYGYALFGLIVGIALSVYRFESMWTGLIVYLLFIGSCFIGLGTGRFVYFLHRYPLQEESSNVTG
;
A
#
# COMPACT_ATOMS: atom_id res chain seq x y z
N MET A 1 26.29 8.12 20.39
CA MET A 1 25.58 7.80 19.12
C MET A 1 24.55 8.87 18.91
N ASN A 2 24.65 9.65 17.84
CA ASN A 2 23.75 10.78 17.61
C ASN A 2 22.38 10.27 17.14
N GLU A 3 21.28 10.94 17.53
CA GLU A 3 19.90 10.59 17.12
C GLU A 3 19.73 10.46 15.59
N VAL A 4 20.54 11.21 14.84
CA VAL A 4 20.54 11.17 13.36
C VAL A 4 21.02 9.81 12.85
N ASP A 5 22.00 9.18 13.49
CA ASP A 5 22.53 7.87 13.07
C ASP A 5 21.53 6.73 13.33
N LEU A 6 20.78 6.79 14.44
CA LEU A 6 19.75 5.79 14.76
C LEU A 6 18.61 5.80 13.74
N LYS A 7 18.17 6.98 13.33
CA LYS A 7 17.10 7.12 12.32
C LYS A 7 17.52 6.59 10.96
N ALA A 8 18.76 6.85 10.56
CA ALA A 8 19.31 6.33 9.29
C ALA A 8 19.42 4.80 9.28
N ILE A 9 19.86 4.21 10.40
CA ILE A 9 19.95 2.75 10.57
C ILE A 9 18.54 2.14 10.52
N GLU A 10 17.58 2.74 11.21
CA GLU A 10 16.19 2.28 11.22
C GLU A 10 15.56 2.34 9.83
N GLN A 11 15.71 3.46 9.11
CA GLN A 11 15.23 3.59 7.73
C GLN A 11 15.87 2.57 6.79
N LYS A 12 17.17 2.32 6.95
CA LYS A 12 17.89 1.30 6.16
C LYS A 12 17.29 -0.09 6.42
N ALA A 13 17.09 -0.46 7.68
CA ALA A 13 16.51 -1.75 8.05
C ALA A 13 15.05 -1.90 7.54
N TYR A 14 14.24 -0.83 7.63
CA TYR A 14 12.90 -0.81 7.04
C TYR A 14 12.94 -0.98 5.52
N ARG A 15 13.84 -0.26 4.85
CA ARG A 15 14.01 -0.37 3.40
C ARG A 15 14.40 -1.79 2.99
N GLU A 16 15.35 -2.39 3.68
CA GLU A 16 15.76 -3.77 3.43
C GLU A 16 14.61 -4.75 3.63
N SER A 17 13.81 -4.60 4.69
CA SER A 17 12.65 -5.45 4.97
C SER A 17 11.49 -5.29 3.97
N THR A 18 11.47 -4.23 3.16
CA THR A 18 10.43 -3.97 2.15
C THR A 18 10.92 -4.17 0.70
N GLN A 19 12.15 -4.65 0.52
CA GLN A 19 12.69 -4.94 -0.82
C GLN A 19 12.09 -6.18 -1.46
N ASP A 20 11.45 -7.04 -0.68
CA ASP A 20 10.86 -8.30 -1.10
C ASP A 20 9.62 -8.17 -2.01
N GLY A 21 9.03 -6.99 -2.14
CA GLY A 21 7.83 -6.75 -2.96
C GLY A 21 6.52 -7.29 -2.35
N LEU A 22 6.56 -7.93 -1.19
CA LEU A 22 5.36 -8.48 -0.55
C LEU A 22 4.37 -7.39 -0.15
N THR A 23 4.86 -6.23 0.28
CA THR A 23 4.01 -5.08 0.64
C THR A 23 3.17 -4.63 -0.55
N GLU A 24 3.77 -4.55 -1.73
CA GLU A 24 3.10 -4.20 -2.98
C GLU A 24 2.05 -5.25 -3.36
N ILE A 25 2.36 -6.54 -3.25
CA ILE A 25 1.41 -7.62 -3.53
C ILE A 25 0.19 -7.51 -2.61
N PHE A 26 0.40 -7.36 -1.31
CA PHE A 26 -0.71 -7.27 -0.35
C PHE A 26 -1.57 -6.03 -0.58
N LEU A 27 -0.95 -4.88 -0.86
CA LEU A 27 -1.67 -3.65 -1.22
C LEU A 27 -2.47 -3.85 -2.51
N GLY A 28 -1.88 -4.48 -3.52
CA GLY A 28 -2.55 -4.79 -4.77
C GLY A 28 -3.75 -5.72 -4.60
N ILE A 29 -3.62 -6.78 -3.79
CA ILE A 29 -4.74 -7.68 -3.46
C ILE A 29 -5.87 -6.93 -2.77
N LEU A 30 -5.56 -6.01 -1.84
CA LEU A 30 -6.56 -5.19 -1.17
C LEU A 30 -7.33 -4.31 -2.17
N LEU A 31 -6.61 -3.64 -3.09
CA LEU A 31 -7.22 -2.78 -4.11
C LEU A 31 -8.08 -3.57 -5.09
N VAL A 32 -7.61 -4.73 -5.57
CA VAL A 32 -8.40 -5.63 -6.45
C VAL A 32 -9.63 -6.14 -5.71
N GLY A 33 -9.50 -6.52 -4.44
CA GLY A 33 -10.65 -6.93 -3.62
C GLY A 33 -11.70 -5.83 -3.48
N MET A 34 -11.27 -4.59 -3.26
CA MET A 34 -12.18 -3.43 -3.23
C MET A 34 -12.84 -3.21 -4.61
N GLY A 35 -12.09 -3.30 -5.70
CA GLY A 35 -12.63 -3.21 -7.06
C GLY A 35 -13.66 -4.31 -7.35
N ALA A 36 -13.39 -5.54 -6.96
CA ALA A 36 -14.30 -6.66 -7.08
C ALA A 36 -15.58 -6.47 -6.24
N PHE A 37 -15.48 -5.88 -5.05
CA PHE A 37 -16.66 -5.52 -4.24
C PHE A 37 -17.61 -4.61 -5.00
N PHE A 38 -17.09 -3.55 -5.64
CA PHE A 38 -17.94 -2.64 -6.42
C PHE A 38 -18.46 -3.26 -7.71
N ALA A 39 -17.68 -4.16 -8.35
CA ALA A 39 -18.04 -4.78 -9.64
C ALA A 39 -19.08 -5.88 -9.48
N ILE A 40 -18.87 -6.83 -8.56
CA ILE A 40 -19.67 -8.06 -8.42
C ILE A 40 -20.30 -8.23 -7.03
N LYS A 41 -20.29 -7.16 -6.23
CA LYS A 41 -20.86 -7.13 -4.87
C LYS A 41 -20.35 -8.27 -3.98
N VAL A 42 -19.08 -8.62 -4.12
CA VAL A 42 -18.42 -9.56 -3.18
C VAL A 42 -18.60 -9.06 -1.75
N SER A 43 -18.81 -9.97 -0.83
CA SER A 43 -19.10 -9.60 0.56
C SER A 43 -18.00 -8.68 1.12
N PHE A 44 -18.38 -7.50 1.59
CA PHE A 44 -17.48 -6.52 2.24
C PHE A 44 -16.73 -7.12 3.42
N VAL A 45 -17.31 -8.13 4.07
CA VAL A 45 -16.70 -8.86 5.19
C VAL A 45 -15.33 -9.44 4.81
N PHE A 46 -15.19 -9.99 3.60
CA PHE A 46 -13.90 -10.55 3.16
C PHE A 46 -12.82 -9.48 3.04
N ILE A 47 -13.17 -8.26 2.57
CA ILE A 47 -12.21 -7.14 2.45
C ILE A 47 -11.79 -6.68 3.84
N VAL A 48 -12.74 -6.52 4.76
CA VAL A 48 -12.44 -6.12 6.14
C VAL A 48 -11.59 -7.17 6.84
N LEU A 49 -11.95 -8.46 6.73
CA LEU A 49 -11.15 -9.56 7.29
C LEU A 49 -9.75 -9.57 6.69
N PHE A 50 -9.62 -9.45 5.35
CA PHE A 50 -8.31 -9.37 4.72
C PHE A 50 -7.51 -8.19 5.25
N ALA A 51 -8.08 -6.98 5.32
CA ALA A 51 -7.40 -5.79 5.83
C ALA A 51 -6.92 -5.97 7.29
N LEU A 52 -7.73 -6.59 8.15
CA LEU A 52 -7.39 -6.89 9.54
C LEU A 52 -6.28 -7.94 9.68
N PHE A 53 -6.29 -8.95 8.83
CA PHE A 53 -5.31 -10.04 8.89
C PHE A 53 -4.08 -9.81 8.01
N ALA A 54 -4.14 -8.88 7.04
CA ALA A 54 -3.05 -8.60 6.10
C ALA A 54 -1.70 -8.34 6.80
N PRO A 55 -1.59 -7.54 7.88
CA PRO A 55 -0.32 -7.34 8.57
C PRO A 55 0.25 -8.65 9.16
N ARG A 56 -0.61 -9.49 9.75
CA ARG A 56 -0.19 -10.78 10.31
C ARG A 56 0.20 -11.78 9.23
N LEU A 57 -0.54 -11.79 8.12
CA LEU A 57 -0.23 -12.63 6.96
C LEU A 57 1.09 -12.19 6.32
N LEU A 58 1.27 -10.91 6.09
CA LEU A 58 2.50 -10.32 5.56
C LEU A 58 3.70 -10.72 6.43
N GLU A 59 3.58 -10.58 7.75
CA GLU A 59 4.63 -10.97 8.69
C GLU A 59 4.95 -12.47 8.63
N ARG A 60 3.92 -13.34 8.53
CA ARG A 60 4.12 -14.79 8.35
C ARG A 60 4.85 -15.11 7.05
N PHE A 61 4.47 -14.44 5.94
CA PHE A 61 5.14 -14.61 4.65
C PHE A 61 6.60 -14.16 4.70
N LYS A 62 6.86 -13.01 5.34
CA LYS A 62 8.23 -12.51 5.53
C LYS A 62 9.07 -13.47 6.38
N ARG A 63 8.53 -14.00 7.47
CA ARG A 63 9.22 -14.99 8.31
C ARG A 63 9.59 -16.25 7.53
N LYS A 64 8.76 -16.69 6.60
CA LYS A 64 9.01 -17.89 5.81
C LYS A 64 9.97 -17.67 4.65
N HIS A 65 9.89 -16.53 3.96
CA HIS A 65 10.59 -16.32 2.70
C HIS A 65 11.66 -15.23 2.72
N THR A 66 11.52 -14.19 3.53
CA THR A 66 12.42 -13.03 3.54
C THR A 66 13.48 -13.14 4.63
N TYR A 67 13.07 -13.39 5.86
CA TYR A 67 14.00 -13.42 7.00
C TYR A 67 15.06 -14.53 6.95
N PRO A 68 14.80 -15.75 6.49
CA PRO A 68 15.84 -16.77 6.36
C PRO A 68 16.94 -16.42 5.37
N ARG A 69 16.67 -15.47 4.44
CA ARG A 69 17.60 -15.07 3.37
C ARG A 69 18.42 -13.82 3.70
N MET A 70 17.88 -12.92 4.51
CA MET A 70 18.52 -11.63 4.84
C MET A 70 18.92 -11.51 6.32
N GLY A 71 18.53 -12.47 7.15
CA GLY A 71 18.64 -12.35 8.60
C GLY A 71 17.44 -11.57 9.19
N PHE A 72 17.19 -11.81 10.48
CA PHE A 72 16.11 -11.14 11.22
C PHE A 72 16.70 -9.96 12.00
N VAL A 73 16.39 -8.75 11.57
CA VAL A 73 16.60 -7.55 12.38
C VAL A 73 15.27 -7.23 13.05
N LYS A 74 15.18 -7.44 14.36
CA LYS A 74 14.02 -6.99 15.14
C LYS A 74 14.08 -5.46 15.19
N LEU A 75 13.31 -4.82 14.32
CA LEU A 75 13.16 -3.38 14.34
C LEU A 75 12.56 -2.95 15.69
N HIS A 76 13.12 -1.89 16.25
CA HIS A 76 12.53 -1.28 17.43
C HIS A 76 11.12 -0.79 17.06
N GLU A 77 10.12 -1.22 17.82
CA GLU A 77 8.75 -0.76 17.59
C GLU A 77 8.70 0.75 17.83
N ASP A 78 8.17 1.49 16.86
CA ASP A 78 7.95 2.93 17.03
C ASP A 78 7.21 3.16 18.36
N PRO A 79 7.60 4.14 19.17
CA PRO A 79 6.91 4.43 20.41
C PRO A 79 5.41 4.63 20.11
N PRO A 80 4.51 4.03 20.91
CA PRO A 80 3.08 3.99 20.61
C PRO A 80 2.49 5.39 20.35
N LYS A 81 3.03 6.43 20.99
CA LYS A 81 2.62 7.82 20.74
C LYS A 81 2.86 8.28 19.31
N LYS A 82 3.99 7.91 18.69
CA LYS A 82 4.33 8.31 17.30
C LYS A 82 3.46 7.56 16.29
N THR A 83 3.21 6.29 16.54
CA THR A 83 2.30 5.45 15.72
C THR A 83 0.87 5.99 15.80
N TRP A 84 0.39 6.30 17.02
CA TRP A 84 -0.94 6.89 17.22
C TRP A 84 -1.07 8.26 16.56
N LEU A 85 -0.04 9.12 16.66
CA LEU A 85 -0.05 10.44 16.01
C LEU A 85 -0.12 10.29 14.48
N GLY A 86 0.60 9.33 13.89
CA GLY A 86 0.54 9.02 12.45
C GLY A 86 -0.85 8.55 12.02
N ILE A 87 -1.44 7.61 12.76
CA ILE A 87 -2.81 7.12 12.52
C ILE A 87 -3.82 8.25 12.66
N PHE A 88 -3.72 9.05 13.72
CA PHE A 88 -4.63 10.18 13.96
C PHE A 88 -4.53 11.24 12.86
N SER A 89 -3.31 11.59 12.44
CA SER A 89 -3.08 12.53 11.33
C SER A 89 -3.70 12.02 10.03
N TYR A 90 -3.57 10.72 9.73
CA TYR A 90 -4.19 10.12 8.55
C TYR A 90 -5.72 10.08 8.66
N MET A 91 -6.27 9.71 9.82
CA MET A 91 -7.72 9.76 10.05
C MET A 91 -8.27 11.18 9.93
N LEU A 92 -7.55 12.18 10.45
CA LEU A 92 -7.94 13.58 10.31
C LEU A 92 -7.99 14.00 8.83
N LEU A 93 -6.99 13.62 8.04
CA LEU A 93 -6.97 13.87 6.60
C LEU A 93 -8.18 13.22 5.90
N VAL A 94 -8.49 11.97 6.22
CA VAL A 94 -9.66 11.26 5.66
C VAL A 94 -10.96 11.97 6.06
N ILE A 95 -11.08 12.41 7.32
CA ILE A 95 -12.26 13.15 7.81
C ILE A 95 -12.40 14.49 7.07
N VAL A 96 -11.32 15.24 6.89
CA VAL A 96 -11.33 16.52 6.14
C VAL A 96 -11.76 16.30 4.70
N VAL A 97 -11.20 15.28 4.03
CA VAL A 97 -11.61 14.90 2.66
C VAL A 97 -13.10 14.56 2.62
N MET A 98 -13.59 13.81 3.61
CA MET A 98 -15.01 13.42 3.70
C MET A 98 -15.91 14.63 3.96
N ILE A 99 -15.51 15.57 4.82
CA ILE A 99 -16.27 16.82 5.07
C ILE A 99 -16.32 17.67 3.81
N VAL A 100 -15.20 17.85 3.11
CA VAL A 100 -15.16 18.56 1.83
C VAL A 100 -16.07 17.89 0.81
N ALA A 101 -16.04 16.57 0.76
CA ALA A 101 -16.92 15.77 -0.08
C ALA A 101 -18.42 16.04 0.21
N LEU A 102 -18.80 15.96 1.48
CA LEU A 102 -20.17 16.25 1.91
C LEU A 102 -20.57 17.70 1.60
N PHE A 103 -19.67 18.67 1.89
CA PHE A 103 -19.93 20.07 1.58
C PHE A 103 -20.20 20.29 0.09
N ILE A 104 -19.41 19.67 -0.79
CA ILE A 104 -19.61 19.70 -2.24
C ILE A 104 -20.95 19.05 -2.63
N MET A 105 -21.34 17.94 -2.01
CA MET A 105 -22.65 17.31 -2.24
C MET A 105 -23.83 18.23 -1.86
N PHE A 106 -23.72 18.94 -0.74
CA PHE A 106 -24.77 19.85 -0.28
C PHE A 106 -24.77 21.21 -1.01
N SER A 107 -23.70 21.57 -1.72
CA SER A 107 -23.60 22.81 -2.48
C SER A 107 -24.36 22.81 -3.82
N GLY A 108 -25.18 21.78 -4.09
CA GLY A 108 -25.98 21.68 -5.32
C GLY A 108 -25.20 21.23 -6.56
N ILE A 109 -23.96 20.79 -6.40
CA ILE A 109 -23.18 20.16 -7.47
C ILE A 109 -23.83 18.83 -7.84
N SER A 110 -24.00 18.57 -9.13
CA SER A 110 -24.63 17.34 -9.60
C SER A 110 -23.88 16.09 -9.08
N ALA A 111 -24.64 15.09 -8.63
CA ALA A 111 -24.10 13.82 -8.17
C ALA A 111 -23.19 13.15 -9.23
N ASP A 112 -23.49 13.37 -10.50
CA ASP A 112 -22.70 12.87 -11.63
C ASP A 112 -21.27 13.41 -11.62
N LEU A 113 -21.10 14.69 -11.31
CA LEU A 113 -19.76 15.29 -11.21
C LEU A 113 -18.97 14.67 -10.05
N TRP A 114 -19.61 14.38 -8.93
CA TRP A 114 -19.00 13.76 -7.77
C TRP A 114 -18.47 12.34 -8.10
N TYR A 115 -19.33 11.49 -8.65
CA TYR A 115 -18.94 10.12 -9.01
C TYR A 115 -17.82 10.09 -10.06
N ARG A 116 -17.79 11.06 -10.95
CA ARG A 116 -16.74 11.20 -11.96
C ARG A 116 -15.37 11.38 -11.34
N TRP A 117 -15.26 12.11 -10.22
CA TRP A 117 -13.98 12.40 -9.57
C TRP A 117 -13.55 11.37 -8.52
N THR A 118 -14.35 10.34 -8.25
CA THR A 118 -13.99 9.27 -7.29
C THR A 118 -12.65 8.59 -7.57
N PRO A 119 -12.21 8.31 -8.82
CA PRO A 119 -10.88 7.76 -9.07
C PRO A 119 -9.75 8.68 -8.62
N THR A 120 -9.89 10.00 -8.83
CA THR A 120 -8.91 10.99 -8.35
C THR A 120 -8.83 11.03 -6.83
N PHE A 121 -9.97 10.99 -6.13
CA PHE A 121 -9.99 10.95 -4.67
C PHE A 121 -9.31 9.69 -4.13
N MET A 122 -9.58 8.53 -4.72
CA MET A 122 -8.89 7.29 -4.35
C MET A 122 -7.40 7.36 -4.63
N GLY A 123 -7.00 7.97 -5.77
CA GLY A 123 -5.61 8.24 -6.11
C GLY A 123 -4.92 9.14 -5.08
N ALA A 124 -5.58 10.21 -4.65
CA ALA A 124 -5.06 11.11 -3.62
C ALA A 124 -4.91 10.41 -2.26
N MET A 125 -5.89 9.59 -1.85
CA MET A 125 -5.79 8.80 -0.63
C MET A 125 -4.64 7.79 -0.69
N LEU A 126 -4.50 7.07 -1.81
CA LEU A 126 -3.39 6.14 -2.04
C LEU A 126 -2.04 6.87 -2.00
N THR A 127 -1.96 8.06 -2.62
CA THR A 127 -0.78 8.93 -2.61
C THR A 127 -0.36 9.27 -1.17
N GLY A 128 -1.29 9.64 -0.31
CA GLY A 128 -1.00 9.92 1.11
C GLY A 128 -0.37 8.73 1.83
N GLY A 129 -0.93 7.54 1.65
CA GLY A 129 -0.38 6.30 2.22
C GLY A 129 1.01 5.96 1.69
N LEU A 130 1.23 6.12 0.38
CA LEU A 130 2.52 5.83 -0.26
C LEU A 130 3.60 6.85 0.12
N ILE A 131 3.27 8.14 0.27
CA ILE A 131 4.19 9.17 0.79
C ILE A 131 4.59 8.85 2.23
N TYR A 132 3.64 8.40 3.07
CA TYR A 132 3.96 7.95 4.42
C TYR A 132 4.95 6.78 4.41
N LEU A 133 4.72 5.78 3.56
CA LEU A 133 5.64 4.65 3.37
C LEU A 133 7.01 5.12 2.85
N ALA A 134 7.05 6.04 1.88
CA ALA A 134 8.29 6.65 1.39
C ALA A 134 9.09 7.30 2.52
N GLY A 135 8.44 8.07 3.38
CA GLY A 135 9.08 8.70 4.54
C GLY A 135 9.61 7.70 5.57
N LYS A 136 8.88 6.58 5.77
CA LYS A 136 9.28 5.54 6.72
C LYS A 136 10.44 4.67 6.21
N THR A 137 10.43 4.33 4.93
CA THR A 137 11.42 3.44 4.30
C THR A 137 12.60 4.20 3.70
N ALA A 138 12.48 5.52 3.53
CA ALA A 138 13.41 6.35 2.73
C ALA A 138 13.64 5.77 1.31
N ASP A 139 12.60 5.14 0.75
CA ASP A 139 12.66 4.51 -0.57
C ASP A 139 11.91 5.39 -1.60
N PRO A 140 12.62 5.97 -2.59
CA PRO A 140 12.02 6.90 -3.54
C PRO A 140 10.98 6.27 -4.46
N ARG A 141 10.96 4.95 -4.61
CA ARG A 141 9.99 4.24 -5.46
C ARG A 141 8.53 4.50 -5.07
N TYR A 142 8.26 4.67 -3.77
CA TYR A 142 6.91 4.95 -3.29
C TYR A 142 6.39 6.31 -3.76
N TYR A 143 7.27 7.30 -3.97
CA TYR A 143 6.89 8.56 -4.62
C TYR A 143 6.50 8.33 -6.08
N GLY A 144 7.22 7.45 -6.81
CA GLY A 144 6.86 7.06 -8.17
C GLY A 144 5.49 6.39 -8.24
N TYR A 145 5.22 5.47 -7.33
CA TYR A 145 3.90 4.80 -7.23
C TYR A 145 2.78 5.79 -6.87
N ALA A 146 3.05 6.72 -5.96
CA ALA A 146 2.11 7.77 -5.57
C ALA A 146 1.74 8.66 -6.76
N LEU A 147 2.74 9.15 -7.49
CA LEU A 147 2.55 9.96 -8.68
C LEU A 147 1.79 9.20 -9.77
N PHE A 148 2.18 7.96 -10.04
CA PHE A 148 1.51 7.11 -11.02
C PHE A 148 0.03 6.90 -10.66
N GLY A 149 -0.27 6.54 -9.40
CA GLY A 149 -1.64 6.34 -8.94
C GLY A 149 -2.49 7.60 -9.06
N LEU A 150 -1.92 8.78 -8.76
CA LEU A 150 -2.62 10.05 -8.90
C LEU A 150 -2.90 10.41 -10.36
N ILE A 151 -1.90 10.26 -11.25
CA ILE A 151 -2.06 10.52 -12.69
C ILE A 151 -3.15 9.63 -13.29
N VAL A 152 -3.14 8.33 -12.99
CA VAL A 152 -4.17 7.39 -13.46
C VAL A 152 -5.54 7.78 -12.92
N GLY A 153 -5.64 8.19 -11.64
CA GLY A 153 -6.88 8.67 -11.05
C GLY A 153 -7.45 9.87 -11.79
N ILE A 154 -6.61 10.88 -12.08
CA ILE A 154 -7.01 12.06 -12.84
C ILE A 154 -7.41 11.69 -14.28
N ALA A 155 -6.63 10.86 -14.96
CA ALA A 155 -6.92 10.45 -16.33
C ALA A 155 -8.27 9.74 -16.45
N LEU A 156 -8.58 8.82 -15.52
CA LEU A 156 -9.88 8.14 -15.48
C LEU A 156 -11.03 9.06 -15.09
N SER A 157 -10.77 10.10 -14.28
CA SER A 157 -11.79 11.08 -13.93
C SER A 157 -12.11 12.04 -15.09
N VAL A 158 -11.14 12.31 -15.96
CA VAL A 158 -11.36 13.08 -17.19
C VAL A 158 -12.11 12.28 -18.23
N TYR A 159 -11.85 10.96 -18.30
CA TYR A 159 -12.58 10.06 -19.19
C TYR A 159 -14.02 9.87 -18.70
N ARG A 160 -15.00 10.05 -19.60
CA ARG A 160 -16.41 9.89 -19.25
C ARG A 160 -16.82 8.43 -19.37
N PHE A 161 -17.17 7.83 -18.23
CA PHE A 161 -17.77 6.50 -18.18
C PHE A 161 -19.30 6.63 -18.14
N GLU A 162 -20.01 5.67 -18.74
CA GLU A 162 -21.47 5.64 -18.76
C GLU A 162 -22.07 5.34 -17.37
N SER A 163 -21.37 4.53 -16.56
CA SER A 163 -21.81 4.15 -15.21
C SER A 163 -21.01 4.90 -14.14
N MET A 164 -21.71 5.34 -13.10
CA MET A 164 -21.17 6.07 -11.94
C MET A 164 -19.96 5.41 -11.28
N TRP A 165 -19.96 4.07 -11.20
CA TRP A 165 -18.94 3.30 -10.47
C TRP A 165 -17.83 2.76 -11.38
N THR A 166 -18.02 2.75 -12.69
CA THR A 166 -17.09 2.12 -13.62
C THR A 166 -15.68 2.74 -13.53
N GLY A 167 -15.58 4.04 -13.43
CA GLY A 167 -14.29 4.72 -13.28
C GLY A 167 -13.53 4.27 -12.04
N LEU A 168 -14.21 4.17 -10.89
CA LEU A 168 -13.62 3.70 -9.65
C LEU A 168 -13.22 2.22 -9.73
N ILE A 169 -14.07 1.37 -10.29
CA ILE A 169 -13.81 -0.07 -10.46
C ILE A 169 -12.57 -0.26 -11.33
N VAL A 170 -12.52 0.40 -12.49
CA VAL A 170 -11.38 0.33 -13.41
C VAL A 170 -10.10 0.81 -12.72
N TYR A 171 -10.17 1.93 -11.97
CA TYR A 171 -9.05 2.44 -11.21
C TYR A 171 -8.49 1.39 -10.23
N LEU A 172 -9.37 0.85 -9.37
CA LEU A 172 -8.98 -0.11 -8.33
C LEU A 172 -8.41 -1.40 -8.91
N LEU A 173 -9.05 -1.95 -9.95
CA LEU A 173 -8.58 -3.17 -10.61
C LEU A 173 -7.27 -2.93 -11.35
N PHE A 174 -7.13 -1.83 -12.07
CA PHE A 174 -5.94 -1.50 -12.83
C PHE A 174 -4.73 -1.26 -11.90
N ILE A 175 -4.87 -0.34 -10.95
CA ILE A 175 -3.79 -0.02 -10.00
C ILE A 175 -3.44 -1.25 -9.15
N GLY A 176 -4.45 -1.97 -8.65
CA GLY A 176 -4.23 -3.19 -7.87
C GLY A 176 -3.47 -4.26 -8.66
N SER A 177 -3.83 -4.48 -9.93
CA SER A 177 -3.11 -5.41 -10.82
C SER A 177 -1.68 -4.96 -11.08
N CYS A 178 -1.44 -3.68 -11.29
CA CYS A 178 -0.09 -3.12 -11.41
C CYS A 178 0.75 -3.39 -10.15
N PHE A 179 0.19 -3.17 -8.96
CA PHE A 179 0.89 -3.45 -7.70
C PHE A 179 1.20 -4.93 -7.52
N ILE A 180 0.26 -5.82 -7.85
CA ILE A 180 0.51 -7.27 -7.81
C ILE A 180 1.62 -7.64 -8.79
N GLY A 181 1.57 -7.17 -10.03
CA GLY A 181 2.58 -7.46 -11.06
C GLY A 181 3.97 -6.97 -10.66
N LEU A 182 4.08 -5.71 -10.24
CA LEU A 182 5.35 -5.11 -9.79
C LEU A 182 5.88 -5.81 -8.53
N GLY A 183 5.00 -6.08 -7.56
CA GLY A 183 5.35 -6.77 -6.33
C GLY A 183 5.84 -8.20 -6.59
N THR A 184 5.14 -8.94 -7.47
CA THR A 184 5.51 -10.31 -7.85
C THR A 184 6.85 -10.33 -8.59
N GLY A 185 7.06 -9.42 -9.55
CA GLY A 185 8.35 -9.31 -10.26
C GLY A 185 9.50 -9.05 -9.30
N ARG A 186 9.29 -8.17 -8.31
CA ARG A 186 10.28 -7.89 -7.26
C ARG A 186 10.51 -9.07 -6.34
N PHE A 187 9.45 -9.79 -5.98
CA PHE A 187 9.55 -10.97 -5.13
C PHE A 187 10.38 -12.06 -5.81
N VAL A 188 10.11 -12.33 -7.08
CA VAL A 188 10.89 -13.28 -7.87
C VAL A 188 12.36 -12.84 -7.98
N TYR A 189 12.60 -11.55 -8.29
CA TYR A 189 13.96 -11.01 -8.33
C TYR A 189 14.68 -11.15 -6.97
N PHE A 190 13.98 -10.87 -5.87
CA PHE A 190 14.50 -11.03 -4.52
C PHE A 190 14.89 -12.48 -4.23
N LEU A 191 14.05 -13.44 -4.59
CA LEU A 191 14.33 -14.87 -4.39
C LEU A 191 15.59 -15.33 -5.14
N HIS A 192 15.81 -14.80 -6.36
CA HIS A 192 17.00 -15.11 -7.15
C HIS A 192 18.28 -14.45 -6.61
N ARG A 193 18.14 -13.23 -6.11
CA ARG A 193 19.29 -12.45 -5.61
C ARG A 193 19.79 -12.96 -4.26
N TYR A 194 18.89 -13.50 -3.43
CA TYR A 194 19.19 -14.01 -2.09
C TYR A 194 18.76 -15.48 -2.01
N PRO A 195 19.57 -16.43 -2.54
CA PRO A 195 19.28 -17.85 -2.42
C PRO A 195 19.31 -18.25 -0.94
N LEU A 196 18.55 -19.28 -0.57
CA LEU A 196 18.68 -19.88 0.77
C LEU A 196 20.12 -20.40 0.91
N GLN A 197 20.80 -20.00 1.96
CA GLN A 197 22.03 -20.69 2.36
C GLN A 197 21.62 -22.10 2.83
N GLU A 198 21.89 -23.09 2.01
CA GLU A 198 21.88 -24.47 2.50
C GLU A 198 22.88 -24.51 3.68
N GLU A 199 22.38 -24.78 4.87
CA GLU A 199 23.23 -25.11 6.00
C GLU A 199 24.19 -26.19 5.50
N SER A 200 25.48 -25.82 5.41
CA SER A 200 26.55 -26.79 5.17
C SER A 200 26.67 -27.68 6.42
N SER A 201 25.65 -28.53 6.64
CA SER A 201 25.62 -29.54 7.68
C SER A 201 26.51 -30.75 7.34
N ASN A 202 27.55 -30.56 6.53
CA ASN A 202 28.53 -31.59 6.21
C ASN A 202 29.94 -31.14 6.54
N VAL A 203 30.21 -30.73 7.79
CA VAL A 203 31.57 -30.74 8.33
C VAL A 203 31.49 -31.21 9.77
N THR A 204 31.33 -32.50 9.99
CA THR A 204 31.96 -33.26 11.06
C THR A 204 31.81 -34.74 10.73
N GLY A 205 32.76 -35.27 9.98
CA GLY A 205 33.14 -36.66 10.02
C GLY A 205 34.30 -36.81 10.98
#